data_4f321a1ab81a642cc7fa22834dc8b26b
#
_entry.id   4f321a1ab81a642cc7fa22834dc8b26b
#
_cell.length_a   1.000
_cell.length_b   1.000
_cell.length_c   1.000
_cell.angle_alpha   90.00
_cell.angle_beta   90.00
_cell.angle_gamma   90.00
#
_symmetry.space_group_name_H-M   'P 1'
#
loop_
_entity.id
_entity.type
_entity.pdbx_description
1 polymer ?
#
loop_
_entity_poly.entity_id
_entity_poly.type
_entity_poly.pdbx_seq_one_letter_code
_entity_poly.pdbx_strand_id
1 'polypeptide(L)'
;MALQGSYLTVDASMVLGAKGGHGGVGGTGQWGGFGVDGGRGGRGSVVADWARGCRGGFGGDGGRGGDAGGGSGGHSLGIGSVGASVAILQNATVSPGQAGTGGLGGNARPENPLGQGQGGISQFWYRFDAPAPEPPR
;
A
#
# COMPACT_ATOMS: atom_id res chain seq x y z
N MET A 1 -1.91 20.09 14.13
CA MET A 1 -2.59 21.34 13.75
C MET A 1 -2.41 21.56 12.25
N ALA A 2 -3.42 21.99 11.53
CA ALA A 2 -3.35 22.28 10.08
C ALA A 2 -3.69 23.76 9.83
N LEU A 3 -2.94 24.42 8.94
CA LEU A 3 -3.06 25.84 8.64
C LEU A 3 -3.03 26.06 7.13
N GLN A 4 -3.84 26.99 6.65
CA GLN A 4 -3.85 27.41 5.24
C GLN A 4 -3.86 28.95 5.16
N GLY A 5 -2.89 29.52 4.41
CA GLY A 5 -2.85 30.93 4.07
C GLY A 5 -2.82 31.89 5.28
N SER A 6 -2.30 31.45 6.42
CA SER A 6 -2.36 32.18 7.70
C SER A 6 -0.97 32.38 8.31
N TYR A 7 -0.90 33.28 9.30
CA TYR A 7 0.28 33.41 10.17
C TYR A 7 -0.04 32.79 11.52
N LEU A 8 0.85 31.89 12.02
CA LEU A 8 0.74 31.29 13.34
C LEU A 8 1.96 31.66 14.18
N THR A 9 1.73 32.16 15.37
CA THR A 9 2.73 32.22 16.43
C THR A 9 2.39 31.22 17.51
N VAL A 10 3.36 30.37 17.88
CA VAL A 10 3.23 29.45 19.03
C VAL A 10 4.08 30.01 20.14
N ASP A 11 3.43 30.42 21.24
CA ASP A 11 4.05 31.02 22.39
C ASP A 11 3.52 30.40 23.69
N ALA A 12 4.38 30.24 24.71
CA ALA A 12 4.05 29.70 26.03
C ALA A 12 3.15 28.45 25.99
N SER A 13 3.33 27.62 24.95
CA SER A 13 2.40 26.53 24.61
C SER A 13 3.15 25.26 24.26
N MET A 14 2.46 24.13 24.42
CA MET A 14 2.94 22.81 23.97
C MET A 14 2.01 22.24 22.91
N VAL A 15 2.55 21.93 21.74
CA VAL A 15 1.85 21.25 20.65
C VAL A 15 2.44 19.86 20.50
N LEU A 16 1.65 18.84 20.80
CA LEU A 16 2.06 17.44 20.69
C LEU A 16 1.35 16.77 19.51
N GLY A 17 2.13 16.18 18.61
CA GLY A 17 1.62 15.34 17.56
C GLY A 17 1.29 13.94 18.07
N ALA A 18 0.19 13.34 17.61
CA ALA A 18 -0.14 11.95 17.91
C ALA A 18 0.70 10.98 17.08
N LYS A 19 0.77 9.72 17.52
CA LYS A 19 1.40 8.64 16.75
C LYS A 19 0.66 8.41 15.43
N GLY A 20 1.39 8.28 14.31
CA GLY A 20 0.86 7.87 13.02
C GLY A 20 0.46 6.38 13.03
N GLY A 21 -0.64 6.04 12.36
CA GLY A 21 -1.06 4.66 12.19
C GLY A 21 -0.12 3.86 11.28
N HIS A 22 0.01 2.56 11.53
CA HIS A 22 0.76 1.68 10.63
C HIS A 22 -0.04 1.40 9.35
N GLY A 23 0.65 1.22 8.23
CA GLY A 23 0.04 0.76 6.98
C GLY A 23 -0.51 -0.66 7.09
N GLY A 24 -1.61 -0.94 6.42
CA GLY A 24 -2.18 -2.28 6.35
C GLY A 24 -1.31 -3.24 5.53
N VAL A 25 -1.32 -4.53 5.88
CA VAL A 25 -0.63 -5.58 5.12
C VAL A 25 -1.39 -5.87 3.82
N GLY A 26 -0.67 -6.03 2.72
CA GLY A 26 -1.23 -6.41 1.43
C GLY A 26 -1.78 -7.84 1.42
N GLY A 27 -2.82 -8.07 0.62
CA GLY A 27 -3.39 -9.40 0.43
C GLY A 27 -2.50 -10.32 -0.39
N THR A 28 -2.51 -11.61 -0.07
CA THR A 28 -1.81 -12.65 -0.84
C THR A 28 -2.62 -13.04 -2.07
N GLY A 29 -1.99 -13.15 -3.23
CA GLY A 29 -2.62 -13.63 -4.45
C GLY A 29 -3.12 -15.06 -4.29
N GLN A 30 -4.29 -15.34 -4.83
CA GLN A 30 -4.92 -16.67 -4.79
C GLN A 30 -4.52 -17.50 -6.00
N TRP A 31 -4.52 -18.81 -5.86
CA TRP A 31 -4.34 -19.73 -6.98
C TRP A 31 -5.55 -19.68 -7.90
N GLY A 32 -5.32 -19.80 -9.20
CA GLY A 32 -6.38 -19.98 -10.19
C GLY A 32 -7.09 -21.31 -10.03
N GLY A 33 -8.26 -21.45 -10.67
CA GLY A 33 -9.00 -22.71 -10.69
C GLY A 33 -8.25 -23.82 -11.43
N PHE A 34 -8.52 -25.06 -11.07
CA PHE A 34 -8.00 -26.22 -11.79
C PHE A 34 -8.64 -26.34 -13.18
N GLY A 35 -7.86 -26.79 -14.15
CA GLY A 35 -8.37 -27.20 -15.45
C GLY A 35 -9.37 -28.35 -15.32
N VAL A 36 -10.24 -28.48 -16.28
CA VAL A 36 -11.24 -29.55 -16.29
C VAL A 36 -10.99 -30.51 -17.45
N ASP A 37 -11.50 -31.71 -17.32
CA ASP A 37 -11.48 -32.74 -18.36
C ASP A 37 -12.06 -32.24 -19.68
N GLY A 38 -11.44 -32.58 -20.80
CA GLY A 38 -11.97 -32.33 -22.10
C GLY A 38 -13.27 -33.09 -22.35
N GLY A 39 -14.11 -32.57 -23.24
CA GLY A 39 -15.37 -33.19 -23.61
C GLY A 39 -15.17 -34.59 -24.22
N ARG A 40 -16.15 -35.43 -24.03
CA ARG A 40 -16.16 -36.77 -24.71
C ARG A 40 -16.28 -36.61 -26.19
N GLY A 41 -15.51 -37.39 -26.94
CA GLY A 41 -15.65 -37.50 -28.38
C GLY A 41 -17.02 -38.02 -28.81
N GLY A 42 -17.39 -37.71 -30.03
CA GLY A 42 -18.64 -38.21 -30.64
C GLY A 42 -18.69 -39.74 -30.68
N ARG A 43 -19.90 -40.29 -30.64
CA ARG A 43 -20.11 -41.74 -30.76
C ARG A 43 -19.85 -42.16 -32.19
N GLY A 44 -19.10 -43.23 -32.36
CA GLY A 44 -18.97 -43.89 -33.65
C GLY A 44 -20.27 -44.61 -34.07
N SER A 45 -20.38 -44.99 -35.34
CA SER A 45 -21.50 -45.79 -35.83
C SER A 45 -20.96 -47.02 -36.55
N VAL A 46 -21.40 -48.18 -36.13
CA VAL A 46 -21.07 -49.45 -36.80
C VAL A 46 -21.82 -49.63 -38.13
N VAL A 47 -22.94 -48.92 -38.31
CA VAL A 47 -23.73 -48.98 -39.55
C VAL A 47 -23.14 -48.10 -40.64
N ALA A 48 -22.48 -47.02 -40.28
CA ALA A 48 -21.92 -46.04 -41.20
C ALA A 48 -20.38 -46.06 -41.24
N ASP A 49 -19.74 -47.04 -40.61
CA ASP A 49 -18.29 -47.30 -40.61
C ASP A 49 -17.41 -46.11 -40.17
N TRP A 50 -17.91 -45.36 -39.14
CA TRP A 50 -17.13 -44.27 -38.56
C TRP A 50 -16.67 -44.60 -37.13
N ALA A 51 -15.40 -44.34 -36.87
CA ALA A 51 -14.80 -44.50 -35.55
C ALA A 51 -15.31 -43.47 -34.55
N ARG A 52 -15.20 -43.77 -33.25
CA ARG A 52 -15.44 -42.80 -32.21
C ARG A 52 -14.46 -41.63 -32.30
N GLY A 53 -14.95 -40.42 -32.12
CA GLY A 53 -14.10 -39.27 -31.94
C GLY A 53 -13.26 -39.40 -30.65
N CYS A 54 -12.02 -38.90 -30.67
CA CYS A 54 -11.17 -38.84 -29.51
C CYS A 54 -11.77 -37.88 -28.46
N ARG A 55 -11.46 -38.13 -27.19
CA ARG A 55 -11.74 -37.19 -26.09
C ARG A 55 -10.91 -35.91 -26.29
N GLY A 56 -11.49 -34.76 -25.97
CA GLY A 56 -10.74 -33.50 -25.93
C GLY A 56 -9.62 -33.53 -24.86
N GLY A 57 -8.59 -32.73 -25.06
CA GLY A 57 -7.52 -32.60 -24.09
C GLY A 57 -7.99 -31.98 -22.75
N PHE A 58 -7.23 -32.17 -21.69
CA PHE A 58 -7.45 -31.55 -20.41
C PHE A 58 -7.20 -30.02 -20.51
N GLY A 59 -8.04 -29.21 -19.87
CA GLY A 59 -7.82 -27.76 -19.78
C GLY A 59 -6.65 -27.44 -18.85
N GLY A 60 -5.89 -26.40 -19.17
CA GLY A 60 -4.81 -25.94 -18.27
C GLY A 60 -5.33 -25.32 -16.98
N ASP A 61 -4.54 -25.43 -15.91
CA ASP A 61 -4.84 -24.75 -14.64
C ASP A 61 -4.69 -23.22 -14.78
N GLY A 62 -5.52 -22.48 -14.05
CA GLY A 62 -5.39 -21.03 -13.95
C GLY A 62 -4.11 -20.62 -13.21
N GLY A 63 -3.47 -19.54 -13.65
CA GLY A 63 -2.30 -18.97 -12.97
C GLY A 63 -2.64 -18.41 -11.60
N ARG A 64 -1.63 -18.29 -10.72
CA ARG A 64 -1.76 -17.60 -9.44
C ARG A 64 -1.92 -16.09 -9.65
N GLY A 65 -2.84 -15.47 -8.93
CA GLY A 65 -2.97 -14.00 -8.88
C GLY A 65 -1.74 -13.34 -8.24
N GLY A 66 -1.50 -12.07 -8.58
CA GLY A 66 -0.43 -11.28 -7.97
C GLY A 66 -0.71 -10.93 -6.51
N ASP A 67 0.35 -10.75 -5.74
CA ASP A 67 0.27 -10.24 -4.37
C ASP A 67 0.03 -8.73 -4.36
N ALA A 68 -0.78 -8.23 -3.43
CA ALA A 68 -1.02 -6.79 -3.27
C ALA A 68 0.13 -6.12 -2.49
N GLY A 69 0.40 -4.86 -2.80
CA GLY A 69 1.33 -4.04 -2.01
C GLY A 69 0.77 -3.71 -0.63
N GLY A 70 1.65 -3.42 0.31
CA GLY A 70 1.29 -2.91 1.63
C GLY A 70 0.85 -1.45 1.59
N GLY A 71 0.02 -1.04 2.53
CA GLY A 71 -0.43 0.35 2.70
C GLY A 71 0.68 1.24 3.27
N SER A 72 0.61 2.55 2.99
CA SER A 72 1.54 3.52 3.56
C SER A 72 1.29 3.75 5.06
N GLY A 73 2.34 4.03 5.81
CA GLY A 73 2.27 4.48 7.19
C GLY A 73 1.76 5.92 7.31
N GLY A 74 1.06 6.23 8.41
CA GLY A 74 0.56 7.55 8.71
C GLY A 74 1.66 8.52 9.15
N HIS A 75 1.53 9.79 8.77
CA HIS A 75 2.42 10.86 9.22
C HIS A 75 2.12 11.26 10.66
N SER A 76 3.13 11.76 11.36
CA SER A 76 2.99 12.44 12.63
C SER A 76 3.60 13.84 12.53
N LEU A 77 2.75 14.84 12.50
CA LEU A 77 3.13 16.23 12.33
C LEU A 77 2.64 17.05 13.52
N GLY A 78 3.53 17.87 14.09
CA GLY A 78 3.12 18.87 15.07
C GLY A 78 2.29 19.96 14.40
N ILE A 79 2.81 20.57 13.34
CA ILE A 79 2.14 21.60 12.53
C ILE A 79 2.27 21.23 11.07
N GLY A 80 1.15 21.20 10.36
CA GLY A 80 1.10 21.11 8.89
C GLY A 80 0.63 22.44 8.31
N SER A 81 1.26 22.93 7.25
CA SER A 81 0.90 24.20 6.63
C SER A 81 0.93 24.20 5.13
N VAL A 82 0.06 25.02 4.53
CA VAL A 82 0.02 25.36 3.09
C VAL A 82 -0.05 26.87 2.99
N GLY A 83 0.93 27.51 2.33
CA GLY A 83 0.98 28.96 2.16
C GLY A 83 0.96 29.75 3.47
N ALA A 84 1.33 29.14 4.60
CA ALA A 84 1.31 29.74 5.91
C ALA A 84 2.73 29.95 6.46
N SER A 85 2.91 31.00 7.27
CA SER A 85 4.12 31.24 8.02
C SER A 85 3.93 30.83 9.48
N VAL A 86 4.93 30.16 10.07
CA VAL A 86 4.89 29.68 11.44
C VAL A 86 6.09 30.23 12.19
N ALA A 87 5.84 30.88 13.33
CA ALA A 87 6.86 31.28 14.30
C ALA A 87 6.68 30.47 15.61
N ILE A 88 7.76 29.84 16.04
CA ILE A 88 7.80 29.08 17.31
C ILE A 88 8.75 29.86 18.21
N LEU A 89 8.24 30.36 19.34
CA LEU A 89 9.01 31.14 20.29
C LEU A 89 9.76 30.23 21.28
N GLN A 90 10.76 30.76 21.95
CA GLN A 90 11.65 29.97 22.82
C GLN A 90 10.96 29.29 24.01
N ASN A 91 9.84 29.83 24.45
CA ASN A 91 9.00 29.30 25.55
C ASN A 91 7.89 28.35 25.07
N ALA A 92 7.89 27.98 23.76
CA ALA A 92 6.96 27.05 23.16
C ALA A 92 7.65 25.76 22.73
N THR A 93 6.93 24.66 22.82
CA THR A 93 7.39 23.34 22.36
C THR A 93 6.44 22.76 21.32
N VAL A 94 6.99 22.35 20.19
CA VAL A 94 6.26 21.60 19.18
C VAL A 94 6.97 20.26 18.97
N SER A 95 6.32 19.17 19.33
CA SER A 95 6.91 17.83 19.23
C SER A 95 5.99 16.92 18.41
N PRO A 96 6.49 16.32 17.33
CA PRO A 96 5.74 15.30 16.63
C PRO A 96 5.72 14.01 17.47
N GLY A 97 4.75 13.15 17.23
CA GLY A 97 4.77 11.77 17.68
C GLY A 97 5.61 10.89 16.76
N GLN A 98 5.54 9.59 16.96
CA GLN A 98 6.19 8.61 16.09
C GLN A 98 5.39 8.43 14.79
N ALA A 99 6.05 8.45 13.64
CA ALA A 99 5.40 8.10 12.38
C ALA A 99 5.07 6.59 12.31
N GLY A 100 4.04 6.24 11.56
CA GLY A 100 3.69 4.85 11.30
C GLY A 100 4.62 4.21 10.27
N THR A 101 4.87 2.92 10.41
CA THR A 101 5.58 2.13 9.40
C THR A 101 4.66 1.74 8.25
N GLY A 102 5.19 1.59 7.04
CA GLY A 102 4.45 0.99 5.94
C GLY A 102 4.15 -0.48 6.22
N GLY A 103 3.00 -0.96 5.73
CA GLY A 103 2.61 -2.36 5.81
C GLY A 103 3.41 -3.23 4.82
N LEU A 104 3.57 -4.50 5.12
CA LEU A 104 4.20 -5.46 4.22
C LEU A 104 3.29 -5.77 3.03
N GLY A 105 3.87 -6.08 1.88
CA GLY A 105 3.13 -6.65 0.75
C GLY A 105 2.66 -8.07 1.03
N GLY A 106 1.74 -8.59 0.22
CA GLY A 106 1.31 -9.98 0.30
C GLY A 106 2.51 -10.92 0.13
N ASN A 107 2.59 -11.98 0.93
CA ASN A 107 3.72 -12.91 1.03
C ASN A 107 5.08 -12.30 1.43
N ALA A 108 5.15 -11.02 1.72
CA ALA A 108 6.36 -10.43 2.27
C ALA A 108 6.56 -10.81 3.73
N ARG A 109 7.81 -10.81 4.17
CA ARG A 109 8.21 -11.05 5.56
C ARG A 109 9.09 -9.91 6.06
N PRO A 110 9.18 -9.69 7.38
CA PRO A 110 10.05 -8.62 7.93
C PRO A 110 11.50 -8.68 7.43
N GLU A 111 12.03 -9.87 7.24
CA GLU A 111 13.37 -10.12 6.71
C GLU A 111 13.50 -9.92 5.19
N ASN A 112 12.38 -9.90 4.49
CA ASN A 112 12.31 -9.65 3.05
C ASN A 112 11.03 -8.86 2.70
N PRO A 113 11.04 -7.53 2.91
CA PRO A 113 9.84 -6.68 2.86
C PRO A 113 9.45 -6.30 1.41
N LEU A 114 9.22 -7.28 0.55
CA LEU A 114 8.77 -7.04 -0.83
C LEU A 114 7.43 -6.32 -0.84
N GLY A 115 7.29 -5.33 -1.73
CA GLY A 115 6.04 -4.58 -1.88
C GLY A 115 5.62 -3.82 -0.63
N GLN A 116 6.53 -3.50 0.29
CA GLN A 116 6.22 -2.72 1.48
C GLN A 116 5.78 -1.30 1.12
N GLY A 117 4.73 -0.82 1.79
CA GLY A 117 4.31 0.57 1.70
C GLY A 117 5.36 1.52 2.31
N GLN A 118 5.32 2.77 1.90
CA GLN A 118 6.21 3.79 2.47
C GLN A 118 5.89 4.05 3.94
N GLY A 119 6.90 4.28 4.76
CA GLY A 119 6.74 4.78 6.12
C GLY A 119 6.21 6.22 6.11
N GLY A 120 5.51 6.61 7.16
CA GLY A 120 5.14 7.99 7.39
C GLY A 120 6.35 8.86 7.73
N ILE A 121 6.16 10.17 7.79
CA ILE A 121 7.14 11.13 8.26
C ILE A 121 6.77 11.63 9.66
N SER A 122 7.80 11.95 10.47
CA SER A 122 7.65 12.56 11.78
C SER A 122 8.40 13.89 11.76
N GLN A 123 7.66 15.00 11.84
CA GLN A 123 8.23 16.35 11.84
C GLN A 123 7.44 17.31 12.74
N PHE A 124 8.16 18.23 13.38
CA PHE A 124 7.52 19.27 14.19
C PHE A 124 6.74 20.26 13.34
N TRP A 125 7.22 20.57 12.11
CA TRP A 125 6.55 21.42 11.12
C TRP A 125 6.79 20.87 9.71
N TYR A 126 5.73 20.75 8.93
CA TYR A 126 5.77 20.31 7.54
C TYR A 126 4.98 21.25 6.64
N ARG A 127 5.61 21.70 5.55
CA ARG A 127 5.00 22.54 4.52
C ARG A 127 4.62 21.67 3.33
N PHE A 128 3.33 21.56 3.04
CA PHE A 128 2.82 20.81 1.90
C PHE A 128 3.00 21.51 0.56
N ASP A 129 3.24 22.84 0.55
CA ASP A 129 3.50 23.67 -0.61
C ASP A 129 5.00 23.87 -0.89
N ALA A 130 5.86 23.32 -0.08
CA ALA A 130 7.30 23.30 -0.34
C ALA A 130 7.64 22.22 -1.40
N PRO A 131 8.60 22.48 -2.30
CA PRO A 131 9.10 21.42 -3.18
C PRO A 131 9.64 20.27 -2.34
N ALA A 132 9.40 19.02 -2.80
CA ALA A 132 9.97 17.86 -2.14
C ALA A 132 11.50 18.00 -2.03
N PRO A 133 12.12 17.62 -0.90
CA PRO A 133 13.58 17.62 -0.82
C PRO A 133 14.14 16.72 -1.92
N GLU A 134 15.15 17.21 -2.65
CA GLU A 134 15.84 16.41 -3.66
C GLU A 134 16.41 15.15 -2.99
N PRO A 135 16.30 13.98 -3.64
CA PRO A 135 16.96 12.78 -3.14
C PRO A 135 18.47 13.02 -3.09
N PRO A 136 19.18 12.47 -2.10
CA PRO A 136 20.63 12.57 -2.04
C PRO A 136 21.24 11.99 -3.32
N ARG A 137 22.12 12.77 -3.95
CA ARG A 137 22.86 12.38 -5.16
C ARG A 137 23.92 11.36 -4.83
#